data_1b9b9692e8546885d8d319ffca4a7ad2
#
_entry.id   1b9b9692e8546885d8d319ffca4a7ad2
#
_cell.length_a   1.000
_cell.length_b   1.000
_cell.length_c   1.000
_cell.angle_alpha   90.00
_cell.angle_beta   90.00
_cell.angle_gamma   90.00
#
_symmetry.space_group_name_H-M   'P 1'
#
loop_
_entity.id
_entity.type
_entity.pdbx_description
1 polymer ?
#
loop_
_entity_poly.entity_id
_entity_poly.type
_entity_poly.pdbx_seq_one_letter_code
_entity_poly.pdbx_strand_id
1 'polypeptide(L)'
;MCIRDSDETDSWLTRLETMETEPQWRRVSGTSSLSRRSLAVVREVFIWRESEAKHKNKSPKRIIPDDLMVEIAKKGTPDIERLKSIRGIERRISGSSFKPIAKAIDVAISLDEDQWPTKTPRHKTQNLGLLGQFVATTLNLVCRDAKIAHNLVGTASDVRELAAWKLGLIKHQTTPPKLLTGWRKQFVEEWLDDVLEGKVSIRVGNPQSDQPLILTRD
;
A
#
# COMPACT_ATOMS: atom_id res chain seq x y z
N MET A 1 -14.38 12.90 -25.56
CA MET A 1 -13.77 12.71 -24.23
C MET A 1 -14.84 12.21 -23.30
N CYS A 2 -14.66 11.05 -22.70
CA CYS A 2 -15.68 10.42 -21.84
C CYS A 2 -15.63 11.09 -20.45
N ILE A 3 -16.76 11.28 -19.78
CA ILE A 3 -16.84 11.82 -18.41
C ILE A 3 -15.94 11.02 -17.46
N ARG A 4 -15.83 9.70 -17.67
CA ARG A 4 -14.92 8.82 -16.91
C ARG A 4 -13.45 9.19 -17.04
N ASP A 5 -13.02 9.65 -18.22
CA ASP A 5 -11.62 10.05 -18.46
C ASP A 5 -11.27 11.34 -17.71
N SER A 6 -12.22 12.28 -17.63
CA SER A 6 -12.05 13.53 -16.88
C SER A 6 -11.96 13.27 -15.37
N ASP A 7 -12.88 12.49 -14.79
CA ASP A 7 -12.88 12.14 -13.37
C ASP A 7 -11.60 11.36 -12.98
N GLU A 8 -11.12 10.48 -13.88
CA GLU A 8 -9.89 9.72 -13.63
C GLU A 8 -8.67 10.65 -13.69
N THR A 9 -8.63 11.60 -14.63
CA THR A 9 -7.54 12.57 -14.74
C THR A 9 -7.47 13.46 -13.50
N ASP A 10 -8.58 13.98 -13.03
CA ASP A 10 -8.65 14.81 -11.82
C ASP A 10 -8.26 14.01 -10.57
N SER A 11 -8.69 12.76 -10.49
CA SER A 11 -8.26 11.82 -9.45
C SER A 11 -6.75 11.55 -9.49
N TRP A 12 -6.15 11.44 -10.66
CA TRP A 12 -4.71 11.29 -10.84
C TRP A 12 -3.95 12.55 -10.45
N LEU A 13 -4.41 13.72 -10.83
CA LEU A 13 -3.79 15.01 -10.46
C LEU A 13 -3.81 15.19 -8.94
N THR A 14 -4.95 14.99 -8.29
CA THR A 14 -5.06 15.04 -6.81
C THR A 14 -4.15 14.02 -6.13
N ARG A 15 -4.00 12.82 -6.71
CA ARG A 15 -3.06 11.82 -6.19
C ARG A 15 -1.61 12.23 -6.36
N LEU A 16 -1.23 12.87 -7.46
CA LEU A 16 0.11 13.40 -7.65
C LEU A 16 0.42 14.49 -6.62
N GLU A 17 -0.49 15.42 -6.37
CA GLU A 17 -0.36 16.46 -5.36
C GLU A 17 -0.23 15.86 -3.94
N THR A 18 -1.08 14.90 -3.59
CA THR A 18 -0.97 14.19 -2.30
C THR A 18 0.27 13.31 -2.21
N MET A 19 0.75 12.78 -3.33
CA MET A 19 2.02 12.04 -3.39
C MET A 19 3.23 12.89 -3.10
N GLU A 20 3.20 14.17 -3.43
CA GLU A 20 4.24 15.14 -3.10
C GLU A 20 4.21 15.54 -1.62
N THR A 21 3.02 15.56 -1.01
CA THR A 21 2.83 15.95 0.40
C THR A 21 2.99 14.79 1.39
N GLU A 22 2.72 13.53 0.96
CA GLU A 22 2.93 12.38 1.84
C GLU A 22 4.41 12.03 2.00
N PRO A 23 4.85 11.71 3.23
CA PRO A 23 6.22 11.30 3.47
C PRO A 23 6.55 10.02 2.71
N GLN A 24 7.29 10.12 1.61
CA GLN A 24 7.60 9.00 0.70
C GLN A 24 8.31 7.82 1.39
N TRP A 25 9.00 8.05 2.52
CA TRP A 25 9.63 6.99 3.30
C TRP A 25 8.64 5.94 3.82
N ARG A 26 7.34 6.29 3.97
CA ARG A 26 6.29 5.35 4.40
C ARG A 26 5.99 4.28 3.35
N ARG A 27 6.43 4.47 2.11
CA ARG A 27 6.30 3.52 1.00
C ARG A 27 7.39 2.45 0.98
N VAL A 28 8.39 2.55 1.87
CA VAL A 28 9.42 1.52 2.01
C VAL A 28 8.76 0.22 2.45
N SER A 29 8.97 -0.84 1.66
CA SER A 29 8.37 -2.15 1.90
C SER A 29 8.94 -2.78 3.19
N GLY A 30 8.09 -3.48 3.97
CA GLY A 30 8.52 -4.21 5.15
C GLY A 30 8.59 -3.40 6.45
N THR A 31 8.22 -2.11 6.44
CA THR A 31 8.27 -1.24 7.62
C THR A 31 7.16 -1.49 8.64
N SER A 32 6.11 -2.20 8.27
CA SER A 32 4.90 -2.38 9.07
C SER A 32 5.09 -3.08 10.42
N SER A 33 6.15 -3.87 10.59
CA SER A 33 6.48 -4.58 11.83
C SER A 33 7.45 -3.82 12.73
N LEU A 34 7.99 -2.68 12.26
CA LEU A 34 9.02 -1.93 12.97
C LEU A 34 8.46 -1.17 14.17
N SER A 35 9.31 -0.92 15.17
CA SER A 35 9.02 -0.01 16.28
C SER A 35 8.98 1.45 15.80
N ARG A 36 8.40 2.37 16.59
CA ARG A 36 8.41 3.80 16.29
C ARG A 36 9.85 4.33 16.14
N ARG A 37 10.76 3.91 17.02
CA ARG A 37 12.19 4.24 16.95
C ARG A 37 12.81 3.74 15.64
N SER A 38 12.55 2.48 15.25
CA SER A 38 13.05 1.94 13.97
C SER A 38 12.45 2.66 12.77
N LEU A 39 11.20 3.14 12.84
CA LEU A 39 10.60 3.96 11.80
C LEU A 39 11.30 5.33 11.67
N ALA A 40 11.76 5.92 12.78
CA ALA A 40 12.58 7.12 12.73
C ALA A 40 13.90 6.85 11.98
N VAL A 41 14.54 5.71 12.25
CA VAL A 41 15.76 5.31 11.49
C VAL A 41 15.45 5.14 10.00
N VAL A 42 14.34 4.48 9.64
CA VAL A 42 13.93 4.38 8.22
C VAL A 42 13.78 5.76 7.60
N ARG A 43 13.14 6.71 8.28
CA ARG A 43 12.92 8.07 7.79
C ARG A 43 14.24 8.78 7.49
N GLU A 44 15.17 8.79 8.43
CA GLU A 44 16.44 9.51 8.27
C GLU A 44 17.36 8.86 7.22
N VAL A 45 17.43 7.51 7.20
CA VAL A 45 18.18 6.78 6.17
C VAL A 45 17.54 6.96 4.79
N PHE A 46 16.20 7.05 4.71
CA PHE A 46 15.50 7.34 3.46
C PHE A 46 15.86 8.73 2.93
N ILE A 47 15.83 9.76 3.78
CA ILE A 47 16.17 11.13 3.39
C ILE A 47 17.60 11.17 2.83
N TRP A 48 18.53 10.52 3.52
CA TRP A 48 19.90 10.41 3.03
C TRP A 48 19.96 9.64 1.70
N ARG A 49 19.26 8.53 1.56
CA ARG A 49 19.23 7.74 0.33
C ARG A 49 18.76 8.54 -0.89
N GLU A 50 17.69 9.32 -0.73
CA GLU A 50 17.14 10.17 -1.81
C GLU A 50 18.14 11.27 -2.21
N SER A 51 18.80 11.89 -1.24
CA SER A 51 19.86 12.89 -1.49
C SER A 51 21.04 12.28 -2.25
N GLU A 52 21.52 11.12 -1.80
CA GLU A 52 22.65 10.42 -2.42
C GLU A 52 22.31 9.91 -3.83
N ALA A 53 21.07 9.46 -4.04
CA ALA A 53 20.57 9.03 -5.33
C ALA A 53 20.56 10.19 -6.34
N LYS A 54 20.10 11.36 -5.93
CA LYS A 54 20.16 12.59 -6.74
C LYS A 54 21.59 12.98 -7.06
N HIS A 55 22.47 13.00 -6.05
CA HIS A 55 23.88 13.35 -6.24
C HIS A 55 24.59 12.41 -7.22
N LYS A 56 24.33 11.13 -7.12
CA LYS A 56 24.96 10.11 -7.99
C LYS A 56 24.19 9.85 -9.29
N ASN A 57 23.08 10.52 -9.55
CA ASN A 57 22.17 10.27 -10.66
C ASN A 57 21.83 8.77 -10.83
N LYS A 58 21.46 8.14 -9.71
CA LYS A 58 21.11 6.71 -9.66
C LYS A 58 19.73 6.52 -9.02
N SER A 59 19.08 5.42 -9.38
CA SER A 59 17.83 5.04 -8.68
C SER A 59 18.08 4.84 -7.18
N PRO A 60 17.22 5.34 -6.28
CA PRO A 60 17.37 5.18 -4.83
C PRO A 60 17.56 3.74 -4.38
N LYS A 61 16.85 2.80 -5.00
CA LYS A 61 16.97 1.36 -4.70
C LYS A 61 18.33 0.76 -5.08
N ARG A 62 19.08 1.43 -5.95
CA ARG A 62 20.49 1.05 -6.25
C ARG A 62 21.48 1.61 -5.23
N ILE A 63 21.10 2.62 -4.44
CA ILE A 63 21.92 3.12 -3.34
C ILE A 63 21.73 2.21 -2.13
N ILE A 64 20.48 2.06 -1.65
CA ILE A 64 20.10 1.08 -0.63
C ILE A 64 18.73 0.49 -1.00
N PRO A 65 18.62 -0.83 -1.21
CA PRO A 65 17.33 -1.50 -1.38
C PRO A 65 16.48 -1.44 -0.11
N ASP A 66 15.15 -1.50 -0.26
CA ASP A 66 14.20 -1.35 0.84
C ASP A 66 14.36 -2.40 1.95
N ASP A 67 14.60 -3.66 1.57
CA ASP A 67 14.83 -4.76 2.52
C ASP A 67 16.05 -4.52 3.41
N LEU A 68 17.13 -4.00 2.81
CA LEU A 68 18.35 -3.70 3.56
C LEU A 68 18.18 -2.49 4.48
N MET A 69 17.40 -1.50 4.06
CA MET A 69 17.03 -0.36 4.89
C MET A 69 16.24 -0.82 6.13
N VAL A 70 15.33 -1.77 5.98
CA VAL A 70 14.59 -2.37 7.08
C VAL A 70 15.52 -3.11 8.06
N GLU A 71 16.50 -3.87 7.56
CA GLU A 71 17.48 -4.56 8.41
C GLU A 71 18.39 -3.58 9.16
N ILE A 72 18.83 -2.50 8.51
CA ILE A 72 19.55 -1.38 9.16
C ILE A 72 18.70 -0.79 10.29
N ALA A 73 17.43 -0.53 10.03
CA ALA A 73 16.51 0.05 11.02
C ALA A 73 16.21 -0.90 12.19
N LYS A 74 16.17 -2.20 11.96
CA LYS A 74 16.05 -3.19 13.04
C LYS A 74 17.28 -3.21 13.94
N LYS A 75 18.48 -3.09 13.37
CA LYS A 75 19.72 -2.98 14.15
C LYS A 75 19.76 -1.68 14.94
N GLY A 76 19.35 -0.54 14.34
CA GLY A 76 19.20 0.75 14.99
C GLY A 76 20.46 1.24 15.73
N THR A 77 21.65 0.94 15.19
CA THR A 77 22.93 1.31 15.79
C THR A 77 23.78 2.09 14.79
N PRO A 78 24.45 3.19 15.22
CA PRO A 78 25.38 3.93 14.38
C PRO A 78 26.76 3.27 14.27
N ASP A 79 27.00 2.15 14.99
CA ASP A 79 28.26 1.41 14.94
C ASP A 79 28.45 0.73 13.58
N ILE A 80 29.49 1.16 12.87
CA ILE A 80 29.79 0.70 11.49
C ILE A 80 30.09 -0.79 11.46
N GLU A 81 30.80 -1.35 12.44
CA GLU A 81 31.13 -2.77 12.48
C GLU A 81 29.89 -3.63 12.68
N ARG A 82 28.96 -3.17 13.52
CA ARG A 82 27.66 -3.81 13.67
C ARG A 82 26.78 -3.66 12.41
N LEU A 83 26.89 -2.56 11.68
CA LEU A 83 26.20 -2.43 10.41
C LEU A 83 26.75 -3.40 9.35
N LYS A 84 28.09 -3.54 9.27
CA LYS A 84 28.72 -4.49 8.37
C LYS A 84 28.34 -5.95 8.66
N SER A 85 27.99 -6.29 9.91
CA SER A 85 27.52 -7.62 10.27
C SER A 85 26.14 -7.98 9.69
N ILE A 86 25.41 -7.04 9.09
CA ILE A 86 24.15 -7.33 8.40
C ILE A 86 24.44 -8.14 7.13
N ARG A 87 23.79 -9.29 7.01
CA ARG A 87 24.01 -10.22 5.90
C ARG A 87 23.87 -9.56 4.54
N GLY A 88 24.94 -9.58 3.76
CA GLY A 88 24.96 -9.10 2.38
C GLY A 88 25.04 -7.59 2.21
N ILE A 89 25.20 -6.82 3.28
CA ILE A 89 25.27 -5.36 3.22
C ILE A 89 26.47 -4.88 2.41
N GLU A 90 27.64 -5.44 2.65
CA GLU A 90 28.90 -5.04 1.98
C GLU A 90 28.91 -5.28 0.48
N ARG A 91 28.14 -6.27 0.00
CA ARG A 91 27.98 -6.54 -1.44
C ARG A 91 27.00 -5.58 -2.13
N ARG A 92 26.10 -4.97 -1.37
CA ARG A 92 24.97 -4.20 -1.91
C ARG A 92 25.08 -2.72 -1.66
N ILE A 93 25.95 -2.30 -0.73
CA ILE A 93 26.19 -0.89 -0.36
C ILE A 93 27.66 -0.58 -0.53
N SER A 94 27.95 0.62 -1.08
CA SER A 94 29.33 1.13 -1.18
C SER A 94 29.93 1.34 0.22
N GLY A 95 31.19 1.00 0.40
CA GLY A 95 31.94 1.24 1.64
C GLY A 95 31.91 2.69 2.11
N SER A 96 31.89 3.65 1.19
CA SER A 96 31.78 5.09 1.50
C SER A 96 30.43 5.49 2.09
N SER A 97 29.40 4.66 1.94
CA SER A 97 28.04 4.95 2.43
C SER A 97 27.85 4.62 3.91
N PHE A 98 28.72 3.83 4.54
CA PHE A 98 28.56 3.44 5.95
C PHE A 98 28.60 4.61 6.91
N LYS A 99 29.54 5.54 6.72
CA LYS A 99 29.64 6.74 7.58
C LYS A 99 28.40 7.63 7.50
N PRO A 100 27.89 8.00 6.31
CA PRO A 100 26.64 8.74 6.19
C PRO A 100 25.42 8.00 6.76
N ILE A 101 25.32 6.69 6.57
CA ILE A 101 24.23 5.87 7.15
C ILE A 101 24.30 5.89 8.68
N ALA A 102 25.50 5.70 9.25
CA ALA A 102 25.71 5.77 10.70
C ALA A 102 25.29 7.14 11.26
N LYS A 103 25.63 8.23 10.56
CA LYS A 103 25.20 9.58 10.94
C LYS A 103 23.67 9.74 10.88
N ALA A 104 23.01 9.22 9.84
CA ALA A 104 21.56 9.26 9.74
C ALA A 104 20.88 8.47 10.87
N ILE A 105 21.45 7.33 11.26
CA ILE A 105 20.97 6.55 12.41
C ILE A 105 21.16 7.33 13.70
N ASP A 106 22.31 7.97 13.89
CA ASP A 106 22.61 8.76 15.08
C ASP A 106 21.60 9.90 15.25
N VAL A 107 21.30 10.62 14.18
CA VAL A 107 20.23 11.63 14.17
C VAL A 107 18.90 11.02 14.59
N ALA A 108 18.52 9.85 14.03
CA ALA A 108 17.23 9.22 14.34
C ALA A 108 17.11 8.77 15.80
N ILE A 109 18.18 8.26 16.40
CA ILE A 109 18.16 7.76 17.79
C ILE A 109 18.26 8.89 18.82
N SER A 110 18.77 10.06 18.41
CA SER A 110 18.86 11.26 19.25
C SER A 110 17.54 12.04 19.32
N LEU A 111 16.52 11.65 18.54
CA LEU A 111 15.20 12.27 18.58
C LEU A 111 14.43 11.85 19.85
N ASP A 112 13.70 12.79 20.42
CA ASP A 112 12.74 12.52 21.49
C ASP A 112 11.59 11.63 20.98
N GLU A 113 10.96 10.88 21.88
CA GLU A 113 9.87 9.96 21.54
C GLU A 113 8.69 10.62 20.83
N ASP A 114 8.43 11.89 21.13
CA ASP A 114 7.36 12.68 20.52
C ASP A 114 7.61 12.95 19.04
N GLN A 115 8.89 12.99 18.63
CA GLN A 115 9.31 13.23 17.24
C GLN A 115 9.36 11.94 16.42
N TRP A 116 9.19 10.78 17.06
CA TRP A 116 9.17 9.50 16.33
C TRP A 116 7.89 9.36 15.52
N PRO A 117 7.99 8.82 14.30
CA PRO A 117 6.84 8.60 13.47
C PRO A 117 5.80 7.70 14.14
N THR A 118 4.54 8.07 14.01
CA THR A 118 3.43 7.21 14.43
C THR A 118 3.31 6.00 13.51
N LYS A 119 2.97 4.85 14.06
CA LYS A 119 2.66 3.67 13.24
C LYS A 119 1.38 3.92 12.47
N THR A 120 1.38 3.57 11.19
CA THR A 120 0.13 3.50 10.44
C THR A 120 -0.76 2.43 11.08
N PRO A 121 -1.99 2.75 11.45
CA PRO A 121 -2.90 1.75 12.01
C PRO A 121 -3.01 0.56 11.06
N ARG A 122 -2.66 -0.63 11.53
CA ARG A 122 -2.99 -1.86 10.80
C ARG A 122 -4.47 -2.13 11.03
N HIS A 123 -5.28 -1.92 10.02
CA HIS A 123 -6.61 -2.47 10.05
C HIS A 123 -6.50 -3.99 10.03
N LYS A 124 -6.80 -4.62 11.17
CA LYS A 124 -6.90 -6.09 11.23
C LYS A 124 -8.15 -6.52 10.46
N THR A 125 -8.00 -6.69 9.17
CA THR A 125 -9.02 -7.28 8.29
C THR A 125 -9.01 -8.82 8.37
N GLN A 126 -8.70 -9.35 9.56
CA GLN A 126 -8.44 -10.80 9.75
C GLN A 126 -9.64 -11.69 9.37
N ASN A 127 -10.86 -11.19 9.43
CA ASN A 127 -12.05 -11.99 9.14
C ASN A 127 -12.63 -11.80 7.73
N LEU A 128 -12.00 -10.97 6.89
CA LEU A 128 -12.49 -10.68 5.54
C LEU A 128 -11.83 -11.51 4.43
N GLY A 129 -11.01 -12.51 4.77
CA GLY A 129 -10.29 -13.29 3.76
C GLY A 129 -11.21 -13.90 2.70
N LEU A 130 -12.16 -14.72 3.12
CA LEU A 130 -13.13 -15.37 2.21
C LEU A 130 -14.17 -14.38 1.69
N LEU A 131 -14.73 -13.54 2.54
CA LEU A 131 -15.68 -12.52 2.10
C LEU A 131 -15.05 -11.56 1.10
N GLY A 132 -13.82 -11.09 1.35
CA GLY A 132 -13.09 -10.24 0.42
C GLY A 132 -12.79 -10.92 -0.92
N GLN A 133 -12.54 -12.23 -0.92
CA GLN A 133 -12.41 -13.01 -2.17
C GLN A 133 -13.74 -13.11 -2.90
N PHE A 134 -14.82 -13.39 -2.20
CA PHE A 134 -16.15 -13.46 -2.77
C PHE A 134 -16.56 -12.14 -3.42
N VAL A 135 -16.42 -11.02 -2.70
CA VAL A 135 -16.71 -9.67 -3.22
C VAL A 135 -15.80 -9.33 -4.41
N ALA A 136 -14.51 -9.70 -4.38
CA ALA A 136 -13.61 -9.48 -5.52
C ALA A 136 -14.01 -10.32 -6.75
N THR A 137 -14.46 -11.56 -6.55
CA THR A 137 -14.97 -12.41 -7.64
C THR A 137 -16.24 -11.81 -8.22
N THR A 138 -17.17 -11.35 -7.37
CA THR A 138 -18.39 -10.67 -7.82
C THR A 138 -18.06 -9.41 -8.63
N LEU A 139 -17.12 -8.59 -8.15
CA LEU A 139 -16.66 -7.42 -8.91
C LEU A 139 -16.14 -7.81 -10.30
N ASN A 140 -15.34 -8.87 -10.39
CA ASN A 140 -14.84 -9.35 -11.68
C ASN A 140 -15.97 -9.76 -12.63
N LEU A 141 -17.01 -10.45 -12.13
CA LEU A 141 -18.16 -10.86 -12.92
C LEU A 141 -18.96 -9.64 -13.40
N VAL A 142 -19.28 -8.72 -12.49
CA VAL A 142 -20.01 -7.48 -12.80
C VAL A 142 -19.24 -6.62 -13.80
N CYS A 143 -17.93 -6.47 -13.63
CA CYS A 143 -17.06 -5.72 -14.56
C CYS A 143 -17.08 -6.35 -15.97
N ARG A 144 -17.04 -7.68 -16.04
CA ARG A 144 -17.08 -8.41 -17.30
C ARG A 144 -18.41 -8.21 -18.03
N ASP A 145 -19.52 -8.32 -17.31
CA ASP A 145 -20.85 -8.11 -17.89
C ASP A 145 -21.03 -6.66 -18.38
N ALA A 146 -20.46 -5.70 -17.64
CA ALA A 146 -20.43 -4.29 -18.04
C ALA A 146 -19.36 -3.98 -19.11
N LYS A 147 -18.56 -4.96 -19.55
CA LYS A 147 -17.43 -4.78 -20.49
C LYS A 147 -16.42 -3.75 -20.02
N ILE A 148 -16.16 -3.69 -18.71
CA ILE A 148 -15.18 -2.81 -18.07
C ILE A 148 -14.03 -3.67 -17.55
N ALA A 149 -12.78 -3.28 -17.81
CA ALA A 149 -11.63 -3.94 -17.24
C ALA A 149 -11.62 -3.75 -15.69
N HIS A 150 -11.60 -4.83 -14.93
CA HIS A 150 -11.73 -4.78 -13.47
C HIS A 150 -10.64 -3.95 -12.78
N ASN A 151 -9.42 -3.93 -13.34
CA ASN A 151 -8.31 -3.14 -12.82
C ASN A 151 -8.53 -1.61 -12.91
N LEU A 152 -9.40 -1.15 -13.81
CA LEU A 152 -9.83 0.25 -13.85
C LEU A 152 -10.78 0.59 -12.70
N VAL A 153 -11.61 -0.37 -12.28
CA VAL A 153 -12.52 -0.18 -11.15
C VAL A 153 -11.75 -0.23 -9.83
N GLY A 154 -11.04 -1.33 -9.57
CA GLY A 154 -10.26 -1.46 -8.36
C GLY A 154 -9.49 -2.77 -8.26
N THR A 155 -8.62 -2.82 -7.26
CA THR A 155 -7.82 -3.99 -6.90
C THR A 155 -8.51 -4.82 -5.83
N ALA A 156 -8.04 -6.05 -5.59
CA ALA A 156 -8.51 -6.89 -4.48
C ALA A 156 -8.28 -6.23 -3.09
N SER A 157 -7.32 -5.30 -2.98
CA SER A 157 -7.10 -4.51 -1.78
C SER A 157 -8.19 -3.46 -1.59
N ASP A 158 -8.55 -2.75 -2.65
CA ASP A 158 -9.61 -1.74 -2.63
C ASP A 158 -10.96 -2.37 -2.26
N VAL A 159 -11.22 -3.59 -2.75
CA VAL A 159 -12.43 -4.36 -2.43
C VAL A 159 -12.48 -4.75 -0.95
N ARG A 160 -11.35 -5.20 -0.37
CA ARG A 160 -11.27 -5.54 1.06
C ARG A 160 -11.45 -4.31 1.95
N GLU A 161 -10.87 -3.18 1.55
CA GLU A 161 -11.05 -1.91 2.24
C GLU A 161 -12.52 -1.48 2.22
N LEU A 162 -13.17 -1.58 1.06
CA LEU A 162 -14.58 -1.28 0.90
C LEU A 162 -15.48 -2.17 1.78
N ALA A 163 -15.25 -3.48 1.76
CA ALA A 163 -16.00 -4.42 2.60
C ALA A 163 -15.80 -4.11 4.10
N ALA A 164 -14.56 -3.82 4.51
CA ALA A 164 -14.26 -3.44 5.88
C ALA A 164 -14.94 -2.12 6.29
N TRP A 165 -14.99 -1.14 5.38
CA TRP A 165 -15.69 0.12 5.58
C TRP A 165 -17.20 -0.08 5.78
N LYS A 166 -17.85 -0.78 4.85
CA LYS A 166 -19.30 -1.05 4.92
C LYS A 166 -19.70 -1.84 6.17
N LEU A 167 -18.86 -2.76 6.62
CA LEU A 167 -19.07 -3.54 7.85
C LEU A 167 -18.70 -2.78 9.14
N GLY A 168 -18.28 -1.52 9.06
CA GLY A 168 -17.92 -0.71 10.24
C GLY A 168 -16.65 -1.19 10.96
N LEU A 169 -15.81 -1.99 10.31
CA LEU A 169 -14.59 -2.54 10.90
C LEU A 169 -13.43 -1.54 10.91
N ILE A 170 -13.55 -0.44 10.17
CA ILE A 170 -12.56 0.65 10.08
C ILE A 170 -13.05 1.84 10.93
N LYS A 171 -12.59 1.93 12.18
CA LYS A 171 -13.10 2.90 13.17
C LYS A 171 -12.57 4.35 13.03
N HIS A 172 -11.51 4.59 12.25
CA HIS A 172 -10.80 5.89 12.25
C HIS A 172 -10.54 6.47 10.84
N GLN A 173 -11.15 5.91 9.82
CA GLN A 173 -11.01 6.45 8.47
C GLN A 173 -12.14 7.45 8.21
N THR A 174 -11.78 8.72 8.06
CA THR A 174 -12.73 9.80 7.74
C THR A 174 -12.99 9.91 6.24
N THR A 175 -12.06 9.40 5.43
CA THR A 175 -12.14 9.46 3.97
C THR A 175 -12.76 8.18 3.43
N PRO A 176 -13.78 8.25 2.57
CA PRO A 176 -14.38 7.06 1.98
C PRO A 176 -13.37 6.29 1.11
N PRO A 177 -13.50 4.95 1.04
CA PRO A 177 -12.68 4.13 0.15
C PRO A 177 -12.76 4.58 -1.30
N LYS A 178 -11.69 4.35 -2.07
CA LYS A 178 -11.59 4.70 -3.49
C LYS A 178 -12.79 4.22 -4.32
N LEU A 179 -13.32 3.05 -4.02
CA LEU A 179 -14.46 2.46 -4.71
C LEU A 179 -15.79 3.18 -4.42
N LEU A 180 -15.85 4.05 -3.42
CA LEU A 180 -17.01 4.90 -3.11
C LEU A 180 -16.82 6.34 -3.59
N THR A 181 -15.91 6.60 -4.52
CA THR A 181 -15.66 7.94 -5.06
C THR A 181 -15.83 7.99 -6.57
N GLY A 182 -16.25 9.16 -7.09
CA GLY A 182 -16.45 9.41 -8.51
C GLY A 182 -17.39 8.40 -9.17
N TRP A 183 -17.14 8.08 -10.44
CA TRP A 183 -17.95 7.15 -11.24
C TRP A 183 -17.99 5.71 -10.66
N ARG A 184 -16.96 5.32 -9.90
CA ARG A 184 -16.87 4.00 -9.26
C ARG A 184 -17.97 3.78 -8.24
N LYS A 185 -18.33 4.83 -7.52
CA LYS A 185 -19.39 4.79 -6.51
C LYS A 185 -20.69 4.25 -7.11
N GLN A 186 -21.16 4.88 -8.17
CA GLN A 186 -22.40 4.47 -8.86
C GLN A 186 -22.34 3.00 -9.29
N PHE A 187 -21.22 2.62 -9.94
CA PHE A 187 -21.03 1.26 -10.45
C PHE A 187 -20.96 0.20 -9.35
N VAL A 188 -20.39 0.53 -8.20
CA VAL A 188 -20.18 -0.44 -7.12
C VAL A 188 -21.39 -0.53 -6.18
N GLU A 189 -22.07 0.57 -5.89
CA GLU A 189 -23.22 0.58 -4.97
C GLU A 189 -24.38 -0.25 -5.46
N GLU A 190 -24.59 -0.37 -6.77
CA GLU A 190 -25.69 -1.13 -7.36
C GLU A 190 -25.72 -2.63 -6.97
N TRP A 191 -24.58 -3.21 -6.69
CA TRP A 191 -24.48 -4.65 -6.43
C TRP A 191 -23.85 -5.00 -5.07
N LEU A 192 -23.08 -4.08 -4.49
CA LEU A 192 -22.33 -4.37 -3.26
C LEU A 192 -23.25 -4.59 -2.06
N ASP A 193 -24.29 -3.78 -1.94
CA ASP A 193 -25.22 -3.90 -0.83
C ASP A 193 -25.98 -5.24 -0.93
N ASP A 194 -26.38 -5.65 -2.11
CA ASP A 194 -26.99 -6.97 -2.36
C ASP A 194 -26.04 -8.13 -2.01
N VAL A 195 -24.74 -7.98 -2.31
CA VAL A 195 -23.73 -8.98 -1.93
C VAL A 195 -23.61 -9.09 -0.41
N LEU A 196 -23.54 -7.96 0.29
CA LEU A 196 -23.39 -7.94 1.75
C LEU A 196 -24.66 -8.36 2.49
N GLU A 197 -25.84 -8.17 1.88
CA GLU A 197 -27.12 -8.61 2.37
C GLU A 197 -27.44 -10.08 2.04
N GLY A 198 -26.55 -10.75 1.29
CA GLY A 198 -26.72 -12.16 0.94
C GLY A 198 -27.71 -12.43 -0.21
N LYS A 199 -28.08 -11.40 -0.97
CA LYS A 199 -28.99 -11.51 -2.13
C LYS A 199 -28.27 -11.92 -3.43
N VAL A 200 -26.97 -12.19 -3.35
CA VAL A 200 -26.18 -12.57 -4.52
C VAL A 200 -25.55 -13.93 -4.31
N SER A 201 -25.69 -14.79 -5.29
CA SER A 201 -25.03 -16.09 -5.34
C SER A 201 -24.17 -16.26 -6.58
N ILE A 202 -23.09 -17.04 -6.47
CA ILE A 202 -22.22 -17.41 -7.58
C ILE A 202 -22.27 -18.92 -7.72
N ARG A 203 -22.62 -19.41 -8.89
CA ARG A 203 -22.63 -20.84 -9.20
C ARG A 203 -21.72 -21.16 -10.37
N VAL A 204 -21.25 -22.39 -10.42
CA VAL A 204 -20.54 -22.93 -11.59
C VAL A 204 -21.56 -23.26 -12.66
N GLY A 205 -21.39 -22.68 -13.84
CA GLY A 205 -22.15 -23.03 -15.05
C GLY A 205 -21.44 -24.14 -15.85
N ASN A 206 -21.15 -23.89 -17.13
CA ASN A 206 -20.33 -24.81 -17.91
C ASN A 206 -18.82 -24.55 -17.61
N PRO A 207 -18.13 -25.52 -16.96
CA PRO A 207 -16.73 -25.36 -16.62
C PRO A 207 -15.77 -25.18 -17.81
N GLN A 208 -16.19 -25.61 -18.99
CA GLN A 208 -15.39 -25.53 -20.23
C GLN A 208 -15.66 -24.25 -21.04
N SER A 209 -16.59 -23.41 -20.58
CA SER A 209 -16.86 -22.13 -21.24
C SER A 209 -15.85 -21.05 -20.81
N ASP A 210 -15.69 -20.02 -21.63
CA ASP A 210 -14.93 -18.82 -21.26
C ASP A 210 -15.54 -18.09 -20.04
N GLN A 211 -16.75 -18.45 -19.66
CA GLN A 211 -17.49 -17.88 -18.54
C GLN A 211 -18.08 -18.98 -17.64
N PRO A 212 -17.23 -19.67 -16.87
CA PRO A 212 -17.66 -20.80 -16.07
C PRO A 212 -18.48 -20.40 -14.82
N LEU A 213 -18.40 -19.12 -14.41
CA LEU A 213 -19.13 -18.61 -13.25
C LEU A 213 -20.33 -17.76 -13.67
N ILE A 214 -21.45 -18.02 -13.05
CA ILE A 214 -22.72 -17.32 -13.27
C ILE A 214 -23.08 -16.60 -11.96
N LEU A 215 -23.31 -15.31 -12.05
CA LEU A 215 -23.85 -14.49 -10.97
C LEU A 215 -25.37 -14.52 -11.03
N THR A 216 -26.02 -14.81 -9.91
CA THR A 216 -27.47 -14.76 -9.77
C THR A 216 -27.82 -13.75 -8.68
N ARG A 217 -28.80 -12.91 -8.93
CA ARG A 217 -29.40 -11.96 -7.99
C ARG A 217 -30.80 -12.45 -7.66
N ASP A 218 -31.11 -12.59 -6.36
CA ASP A 218 -32.44 -12.93 -5.85
C ASP A 218 -33.34 -11.70 -5.74
#